data_03015267029e913fe2016a5237b178e5
#
_entry.id   03015267029e913fe2016a5237b178e5
#
_cell.length_a   1.000
_cell.length_b   1.000
_cell.length_c   1.000
_cell.angle_alpha   90.00
_cell.angle_beta   90.00
_cell.angle_gamma   90.00
#
_symmetry.space_group_name_H-M   'P 1'
#
loop_
_entity.id
_entity.type
_entity.pdbx_description
1 polymer ?
#
loop_
_entity_poly.entity_id
_entity_poly.type
_entity_poly.pdbx_seq_one_letter_code
_entity_poly.pdbx_strand_id
1 'polypeptide(L)'
;MFNNVEHWFKQLNKTLEQAKRIYEEFRLYSLGSYALNRLTPRQGYTVQSNIAYGLRARHRLDLYRTTTPRPQCPLMVFVHGGAWSRGDKQDYRFVGEAFAKEGFDVAVMNYQLAPQHIFPTYIDDLTLALNYLTQQQHKLGISTAQVVLMGHSAGAFNVMSLLYHPQPYALSCKDHIRAIIGLAGPYHFDYKDDPLCADAFDQDVPYQDVMPYYFVESNSVKHYLLVAEKDQIVGTNNAKDFDHVLKKYGNHSEIIVIPKTGHVSVMA
;
A
#
# COMPACT_ATOMS: atom_id res chain seq x y z
N MET A 1 8.57 42.81 9.84
CA MET A 1 8.21 41.89 10.95
C MET A 1 6.76 41.38 10.84
N PHE A 2 5.76 42.23 10.51
CA PHE A 2 4.34 41.82 10.39
C PHE A 2 4.06 40.82 9.26
N ASN A 3 4.71 40.90 8.11
CA ASN A 3 4.52 39.99 6.97
C ASN A 3 4.90 38.52 7.27
N ASN A 4 5.87 38.28 8.16
CA ASN A 4 6.27 36.92 8.55
C ASN A 4 5.26 36.26 9.48
N VAL A 5 4.57 37.03 10.34
CA VAL A 5 3.59 36.53 11.27
C VAL A 5 2.29 36.14 10.52
N GLU A 6 1.83 36.96 9.57
CA GLU A 6 0.68 36.63 8.74
C GLU A 6 0.93 35.39 7.85
N HIS A 7 2.13 35.30 7.29
CA HIS A 7 2.52 34.13 6.50
C HIS A 7 2.53 32.86 7.37
N TRP A 8 3.10 32.94 8.58
CA TRP A 8 3.11 31.84 9.54
C TRP A 8 1.69 31.40 9.95
N PHE A 9 0.79 32.37 10.26
CA PHE A 9 -0.62 32.05 10.60
C PHE A 9 -1.37 31.42 9.42
N LYS A 10 -1.15 31.87 8.18
CA LYS A 10 -1.73 31.25 6.99
C LYS A 10 -1.25 29.82 6.78
N GLN A 11 0.03 29.57 7.02
CA GLN A 11 0.62 28.25 6.91
C GLN A 11 0.11 27.30 8.01
N LEU A 12 0.02 27.78 9.26
CA LEU A 12 -0.55 27.04 10.37
C LEU A 12 -2.02 26.69 10.14
N ASN A 13 -2.84 27.63 9.68
CA ASN A 13 -4.23 27.39 9.36
C ASN A 13 -4.39 26.37 8.22
N LYS A 14 -3.57 26.44 7.19
CA LYS A 14 -3.57 25.46 6.09
C LYS A 14 -3.23 24.05 6.60
N THR A 15 -2.26 23.94 7.48
CA THR A 15 -1.86 22.67 8.10
C THR A 15 -2.97 22.10 8.99
N LEU A 16 -3.65 22.95 9.79
CA LEU A 16 -4.78 22.53 10.62
C LEU A 16 -5.98 22.08 9.78
N GLU A 17 -6.30 22.79 8.69
CA GLU A 17 -7.37 22.40 7.77
C GLU A 17 -7.06 21.08 7.06
N GLN A 18 -5.81 20.87 6.64
CA GLN A 18 -5.36 19.59 6.08
C GLN A 18 -5.48 18.46 7.11
N ALA A 19 -4.99 18.66 8.33
CA ALA A 19 -5.09 17.68 9.41
C ALA A 19 -6.55 17.32 9.74
N LYS A 20 -7.44 18.32 9.75
CA LYS A 20 -8.88 18.11 9.96
C LYS A 20 -9.53 17.30 8.84
N ARG A 21 -9.24 17.63 7.58
CA ARG A 21 -9.73 16.85 6.41
C ARG A 21 -9.25 15.43 6.43
N ILE A 22 -7.97 15.23 6.71
CA ILE A 22 -7.36 13.90 6.86
C ILE A 22 -8.07 13.10 7.95
N TYR A 23 -8.32 13.72 9.11
CA TYR A 23 -9.05 13.08 10.21
C TYR A 23 -10.48 12.71 9.82
N GLU A 24 -11.21 13.59 9.13
CA GLU A 24 -12.57 13.35 8.65
C GLU A 24 -12.62 12.22 7.61
N GLU A 25 -11.70 12.19 6.66
CA GLU A 25 -11.60 11.10 5.67
C GLU A 25 -11.28 9.75 6.33
N PHE A 26 -10.36 9.72 7.29
CA PHE A 26 -10.05 8.49 8.02
C PHE A 26 -11.20 8.01 8.92
N ARG A 27 -11.97 8.94 9.48
CA ARG A 27 -13.18 8.59 10.23
C ARG A 27 -14.26 8.00 9.33
N LEU A 28 -14.47 8.58 8.15
CA LEU A 28 -15.38 8.05 7.12
C LEU A 28 -14.90 6.69 6.63
N TYR A 29 -13.58 6.50 6.49
CA TYR A 29 -12.99 5.22 6.14
C TYR A 29 -13.31 4.14 7.18
N SER A 30 -13.08 4.39 8.45
CA SER A 30 -13.36 3.42 9.53
C SER A 30 -14.83 2.99 9.52
N LEU A 31 -15.76 3.94 9.28
CA LEU A 31 -17.18 3.65 9.14
C LEU A 31 -17.51 2.88 7.86
N GLY A 32 -16.90 3.26 6.73
CA GLY A 32 -17.06 2.60 5.44
C GLY A 32 -16.50 1.18 5.45
N SER A 33 -15.30 0.97 5.97
CA SER A 33 -14.68 -0.35 6.13
C SER A 33 -15.50 -1.26 7.02
N TYR A 34 -16.04 -0.74 8.13
CA TYR A 34 -16.94 -1.50 9.00
C TYR A 34 -18.20 -1.94 8.26
N ALA A 35 -18.83 -1.04 7.50
CA ALA A 35 -20.02 -1.36 6.71
C ALA A 35 -19.73 -2.38 5.61
N LEU A 36 -18.65 -2.19 4.84
CA LEU A 36 -18.21 -3.12 3.79
C LEU A 36 -17.89 -4.50 4.37
N ASN A 37 -17.11 -4.55 5.44
CA ASN A 37 -16.78 -5.80 6.14
C ASN A 37 -18.02 -6.55 6.67
N ARG A 38 -19.11 -5.85 6.93
CA ARG A 38 -20.36 -6.45 7.44
C ARG A 38 -21.30 -6.90 6.32
N LEU A 39 -21.26 -6.22 5.19
CA LEU A 39 -22.14 -6.47 4.04
C LEU A 39 -21.58 -7.53 3.08
N THR A 40 -20.28 -7.82 3.14
CA THR A 40 -19.66 -8.79 2.23
C THR A 40 -20.04 -10.22 2.62
N PRO A 41 -20.70 -11.00 1.73
CA PRO A 41 -21.11 -12.37 2.02
C PRO A 41 -19.90 -13.28 2.25
N ARG A 42 -19.92 -14.12 3.27
CA ARG A 42 -18.83 -15.03 3.67
C ARG A 42 -18.86 -16.37 2.93
N GLN A 43 -19.02 -16.35 1.60
CA GLN A 43 -19.09 -17.56 0.78
C GLN A 43 -18.02 -17.53 -0.32
N GLY A 44 -17.54 -18.70 -0.73
CA GLY A 44 -16.58 -18.84 -1.82
C GLY A 44 -15.11 -18.73 -1.41
N TYR A 45 -14.80 -18.68 -0.12
CA TYR A 45 -13.44 -18.66 0.41
C TYR A 45 -13.36 -19.19 1.83
N THR A 46 -12.15 -19.54 2.28
CA THR A 46 -11.81 -19.83 3.68
C THR A 46 -10.81 -18.81 4.19
N VAL A 47 -10.80 -18.54 5.51
CA VAL A 47 -9.88 -17.58 6.12
C VAL A 47 -9.04 -18.25 7.20
N GLN A 48 -7.72 -18.07 7.11
CA GLN A 48 -6.80 -18.34 8.20
C GLN A 48 -6.26 -17.01 8.73
N SER A 49 -6.73 -16.62 9.91
CA SER A 49 -6.42 -15.32 10.49
C SER A 49 -5.18 -15.35 11.38
N ASN A 50 -4.50 -14.21 11.50
CA ASN A 50 -3.39 -13.96 12.41
C ASN A 50 -2.19 -14.91 12.22
N ILE A 51 -1.91 -15.32 10.99
CA ILE A 51 -0.69 -16.07 10.66
C ILE A 51 0.52 -15.21 10.99
N ALA A 52 1.40 -15.73 11.86
CA ALA A 52 2.65 -15.05 12.20
C ALA A 52 3.68 -15.27 11.09
N TYR A 53 4.10 -14.20 10.41
CA TYR A 53 5.18 -14.25 9.41
C TYR A 53 6.53 -13.81 9.98
N GLY A 54 6.57 -13.34 11.22
CA GLY A 54 7.77 -12.93 11.94
C GLY A 54 7.51 -12.79 13.44
N LEU A 55 8.52 -12.33 14.18
CA LEU A 55 8.53 -12.35 15.65
C LEU A 55 7.80 -11.17 16.30
N ARG A 56 7.68 -10.03 15.60
CA ARG A 56 7.06 -8.82 16.17
C ARG A 56 5.53 -8.95 16.25
N ALA A 57 4.91 -8.20 17.15
CA ALA A 57 3.46 -8.26 17.37
C ALA A 57 2.64 -7.99 16.11
N ARG A 58 3.08 -7.04 15.29
CA ARG A 58 2.41 -6.69 14.02
C ARG A 58 2.81 -7.58 12.85
N HIS A 59 3.76 -8.50 12.98
CA HIS A 59 4.07 -9.49 11.94
C HIS A 59 2.96 -10.53 11.82
N ARG A 60 1.78 -10.08 11.41
CA ARG A 60 0.56 -10.89 11.25
C ARG A 60 -0.08 -10.62 9.91
N LEU A 61 -0.56 -11.68 9.26
CA LEU A 61 -1.38 -11.60 8.07
C LEU A 61 -2.62 -12.48 8.20
N ASP A 62 -3.64 -12.17 7.42
CA ASP A 62 -4.83 -13.01 7.22
C ASP A 62 -4.78 -13.54 5.79
N LEU A 63 -4.93 -14.86 5.65
CA LEU A 63 -4.92 -15.54 4.36
C LEU A 63 -6.33 -15.98 3.99
N TYR A 64 -6.85 -15.40 2.93
CA TYR A 64 -8.13 -15.75 2.31
C TYR A 64 -7.86 -16.68 1.14
N ARG A 65 -8.33 -17.92 1.25
CA ARG A 65 -8.15 -18.92 0.20
C ARG A 65 -9.43 -19.13 -0.56
N THR A 66 -9.37 -18.96 -1.87
CA THR A 66 -10.51 -19.19 -2.75
C THR A 66 -10.92 -20.67 -2.74
N THR A 67 -12.24 -20.93 -2.86
CA THR A 67 -12.77 -22.27 -3.12
C THR A 67 -13.01 -22.54 -4.60
N THR A 68 -12.85 -21.52 -5.44
CA THR A 68 -13.01 -21.56 -6.89
C THR A 68 -11.80 -20.93 -7.59
N PRO A 69 -10.62 -21.58 -7.54
CA PRO A 69 -9.38 -20.98 -8.03
C PRO A 69 -9.41 -20.73 -9.54
N ARG A 70 -8.89 -19.61 -9.97
CA ARG A 70 -8.55 -19.33 -11.38
C ARG A 70 -7.42 -20.26 -11.84
N PRO A 71 -7.28 -20.48 -13.16
CA PRO A 71 -6.10 -21.14 -13.68
C PRO A 71 -4.82 -20.48 -13.14
N GLN A 72 -3.88 -21.29 -12.62
CA GLN A 72 -2.65 -20.83 -11.98
C GLN A 72 -2.82 -20.00 -10.70
N CYS A 73 -4.00 -19.93 -10.12
CA CYS A 73 -4.38 -19.25 -8.89
C CYS A 73 -3.32 -18.27 -8.35
N PRO A 74 -3.26 -17.02 -8.82
CA PRO A 74 -2.24 -16.08 -8.38
C PRO A 74 -2.42 -15.74 -6.90
N LEU A 75 -1.31 -15.59 -6.18
CA LEU A 75 -1.33 -15.03 -4.84
C LEU A 75 -1.36 -13.50 -4.91
N MET A 76 -2.39 -12.88 -4.37
CA MET A 76 -2.43 -11.44 -4.16
C MET A 76 -1.95 -11.12 -2.74
N VAL A 77 -1.03 -10.18 -2.59
CA VAL A 77 -0.61 -9.66 -1.28
C VAL A 77 -1.03 -8.21 -1.19
N PHE A 78 -1.90 -7.91 -0.23
CA PHE A 78 -2.43 -6.58 0.00
C PHE A 78 -1.78 -5.91 1.20
N VAL A 79 -1.33 -4.66 1.00
CA VAL A 79 -0.68 -3.80 2.00
C VAL A 79 -1.54 -2.59 2.26
N HIS A 80 -1.95 -2.43 3.52
CA HIS A 80 -2.88 -1.37 3.93
C HIS A 80 -2.25 0.03 3.93
N GLY A 81 -3.10 1.06 3.83
CA GLY A 81 -2.74 2.46 4.02
C GLY A 81 -2.73 2.88 5.48
N GLY A 82 -2.62 4.20 5.70
CA GLY A 82 -2.67 4.80 7.04
C GLY A 82 -1.46 5.67 7.37
N ALA A 83 -0.87 6.31 6.36
CA ALA A 83 0.29 7.22 6.50
C ALA A 83 1.43 6.61 7.34
N TRP A 84 1.65 5.30 7.21
CA TRP A 84 2.63 4.48 7.93
C TRP A 84 2.51 4.49 9.47
N SER A 85 1.64 5.33 10.05
CA SER A 85 1.46 5.51 11.50
C SER A 85 0.21 4.83 12.07
N ARG A 86 -0.67 4.30 11.21
CA ARG A 86 -1.95 3.67 11.58
C ARG A 86 -2.39 2.64 10.55
N GLY A 87 -3.56 2.04 10.79
CA GLY A 87 -4.16 1.02 9.93
C GLY A 87 -3.93 -0.40 10.45
N ASP A 88 -4.83 -1.27 10.06
CA ASP A 88 -4.77 -2.69 10.40
C ASP A 88 -5.35 -3.53 9.25
N LYS A 89 -4.85 -4.76 9.07
CA LYS A 89 -5.36 -5.73 8.10
C LYS A 89 -6.87 -6.00 8.26
N GLN A 90 -7.38 -5.83 9.47
CA GLN A 90 -8.82 -6.03 9.76
C GLN A 90 -9.70 -4.97 9.10
N ASP A 91 -9.17 -3.78 8.85
CA ASP A 91 -9.88 -2.71 8.17
C ASP A 91 -10.12 -3.04 6.69
N TYR A 92 -9.33 -3.96 6.12
CA TYR A 92 -9.33 -4.34 4.70
C TYR A 92 -9.79 -5.79 4.44
N ARG A 93 -10.58 -6.37 5.34
CA ARG A 93 -11.14 -7.71 5.15
C ARG A 93 -11.91 -7.84 3.85
N PHE A 94 -12.69 -6.81 3.49
CA PHE A 94 -13.46 -6.75 2.24
C PHE A 94 -12.59 -6.94 0.99
N VAL A 95 -11.33 -6.48 0.99
CA VAL A 95 -10.38 -6.70 -0.11
C VAL A 95 -10.06 -8.19 -0.22
N GLY A 96 -9.67 -8.83 0.90
CA GLY A 96 -9.41 -10.27 0.94
C GLY A 96 -10.59 -11.08 0.44
N GLU A 97 -11.78 -10.73 0.90
CA GLU A 97 -13.05 -11.38 0.53
C GLU A 97 -13.42 -11.18 -0.94
N ALA A 98 -13.29 -9.95 -1.46
CA ALA A 98 -13.65 -9.63 -2.85
C ALA A 98 -12.78 -10.40 -3.85
N PHE A 99 -11.45 -10.35 -3.68
CA PHE A 99 -10.54 -11.00 -4.61
C PHE A 99 -10.50 -12.54 -4.45
N ALA A 100 -10.74 -13.06 -3.24
CA ALA A 100 -10.87 -14.49 -3.05
C ALA A 100 -12.08 -15.07 -3.82
N LYS A 101 -13.20 -14.36 -3.88
CA LYS A 101 -14.37 -14.72 -4.71
C LYS A 101 -14.05 -14.70 -6.20
N GLU A 102 -13.15 -13.83 -6.63
CA GLU A 102 -12.68 -13.74 -8.00
C GLU A 102 -11.61 -14.80 -8.33
N GLY A 103 -11.33 -15.73 -7.43
CA GLY A 103 -10.46 -16.89 -7.68
C GLY A 103 -8.99 -16.64 -7.40
N PHE A 104 -8.65 -15.64 -6.57
CA PHE A 104 -7.29 -15.42 -6.06
C PHE A 104 -7.14 -15.97 -4.65
N ASP A 105 -5.96 -16.47 -4.28
CA ASP A 105 -5.59 -16.52 -2.88
C ASP A 105 -5.08 -15.13 -2.46
N VAL A 106 -5.51 -14.63 -1.29
CA VAL A 106 -5.22 -13.24 -0.88
C VAL A 106 -4.63 -13.21 0.52
N ALA A 107 -3.44 -12.63 0.65
CA ALA A 107 -2.85 -12.33 1.95
C ALA A 107 -3.00 -10.83 2.25
N VAL A 108 -3.69 -10.49 3.34
CA VAL A 108 -3.81 -9.11 3.83
C VAL A 108 -2.91 -8.99 5.06
N MET A 109 -1.90 -8.12 4.99
CA MET A 109 -0.85 -8.10 6.01
C MET A 109 -0.83 -6.79 6.83
N ASN A 110 -0.39 -6.93 8.09
CA ASN A 110 0.08 -5.81 8.90
C ASN A 110 1.60 -5.64 8.73
N TYR A 111 2.09 -4.44 8.95
CA TYR A 111 3.51 -4.09 9.03
C TYR A 111 3.74 -3.17 10.24
N GLN A 112 4.99 -2.96 10.63
CA GLN A 112 5.37 -2.07 11.73
C GLN A 112 5.03 -0.62 11.39
N LEU A 113 4.67 0.19 12.40
CA LEU A 113 4.20 1.55 12.22
C LEU A 113 5.13 2.58 12.85
N ALA A 114 5.17 3.75 12.27
CA ALA A 114 5.77 4.94 12.82
C ALA A 114 5.00 5.42 14.08
N PRO A 115 5.64 6.17 14.99
CA PRO A 115 7.04 6.62 14.94
C PRO A 115 8.06 5.59 15.44
N GLN A 116 7.62 4.44 16.01
CA GLN A 116 8.53 3.44 16.58
C GLN A 116 9.35 2.73 15.50
N HIS A 117 8.83 2.68 14.28
CA HIS A 117 9.46 2.04 13.13
C HIS A 117 9.26 2.91 11.89
N ILE A 118 10.36 3.45 11.39
CA ILE A 118 10.39 4.33 10.20
C ILE A 118 10.88 3.58 8.97
N PHE A 119 10.88 4.23 7.80
CA PHE A 119 11.48 3.70 6.57
C PHE A 119 12.94 3.27 6.81
N PRO A 120 13.39 2.09 6.34
CA PRO A 120 12.68 1.16 5.44
C PRO A 120 11.96 0.00 6.15
N THR A 121 11.74 0.02 7.47
CA THR A 121 11.24 -1.13 8.26
C THR A 121 9.98 -1.77 7.66
N TYR A 122 9.04 -1.00 7.16
CA TYR A 122 7.81 -1.54 6.59
C TYR A 122 8.00 -2.20 5.21
N ILE A 123 9.10 -1.86 4.50
CA ILE A 123 9.50 -2.58 3.28
C ILE A 123 10.17 -3.91 3.66
N ASP A 124 10.98 -3.89 4.72
CA ASP A 124 11.60 -5.10 5.29
C ASP A 124 10.53 -6.09 5.75
N ASP A 125 9.50 -5.59 6.45
CA ASP A 125 8.37 -6.41 6.90
C ASP A 125 7.59 -7.04 5.72
N LEU A 126 7.41 -6.29 4.62
CA LEU A 126 6.77 -6.82 3.41
C LEU A 126 7.65 -7.91 2.76
N THR A 127 8.97 -7.69 2.68
CA THR A 127 9.93 -8.70 2.20
C THR A 127 9.86 -9.97 3.06
N LEU A 128 9.85 -9.80 4.39
CA LEU A 128 9.74 -10.91 5.33
C LEU A 128 8.43 -11.70 5.14
N ALA A 129 7.30 -11.01 4.96
CA ALA A 129 6.01 -11.63 4.73
C ALA A 129 5.98 -12.45 3.43
N LEU A 130 6.50 -11.89 2.33
CA LEU A 130 6.59 -12.57 1.03
C LEU A 130 7.51 -13.79 1.09
N ASN A 131 8.66 -13.68 1.74
CA ASN A 131 9.58 -14.79 1.93
C ASN A 131 8.94 -15.90 2.78
N TYR A 132 8.22 -15.52 3.85
CA TYR A 132 7.46 -16.47 4.66
C TYR A 132 6.39 -17.21 3.83
N LEU A 133 5.58 -16.48 3.06
CA LEU A 133 4.55 -17.07 2.20
C LEU A 133 5.15 -18.05 1.18
N THR A 134 6.30 -17.69 0.60
CA THR A 134 7.03 -18.54 -0.35
C THR A 134 7.56 -19.81 0.31
N GLN A 135 8.17 -19.69 1.48
CA GLN A 135 8.71 -20.85 2.22
C GLN A 135 7.61 -21.78 2.73
N GLN A 136 6.49 -21.22 3.16
CA GLN A 136 5.37 -21.98 3.75
C GLN A 136 4.26 -22.32 2.74
N GLN A 137 4.44 -22.07 1.44
CA GLN A 137 3.39 -22.20 0.42
C GLN A 137 2.68 -23.56 0.45
N HIS A 138 3.43 -24.66 0.59
CA HIS A 138 2.86 -26.01 0.65
C HIS A 138 1.99 -26.21 1.89
N LYS A 139 2.46 -25.77 3.06
CA LYS A 139 1.73 -25.86 4.34
C LYS A 139 0.48 -25.00 4.33
N LEU A 140 0.55 -23.81 3.72
CA LEU A 140 -0.57 -22.88 3.58
C LEU A 140 -1.52 -23.28 2.44
N GLY A 141 -1.11 -24.20 1.57
CA GLY A 141 -1.89 -24.67 0.42
C GLY A 141 -2.08 -23.57 -0.64
N ILE A 142 -1.11 -22.69 -0.84
CA ILE A 142 -1.09 -21.61 -1.82
C ILE A 142 0.03 -21.82 -2.84
N SER A 143 0.04 -21.02 -3.90
CA SER A 143 1.13 -20.98 -4.87
C SER A 143 1.72 -19.58 -4.96
N THR A 144 3.03 -19.46 -4.90
CA THR A 144 3.78 -18.23 -5.15
C THR A 144 4.41 -18.15 -6.54
N ALA A 145 4.00 -19.03 -7.46
CA ALA A 145 4.47 -19.02 -8.85
C ALA A 145 4.03 -17.79 -9.65
N GLN A 146 2.93 -17.16 -9.23
CA GLN A 146 2.46 -15.87 -9.72
C GLN A 146 2.01 -15.01 -8.54
N VAL A 147 2.64 -13.87 -8.36
CA VAL A 147 2.36 -12.92 -7.28
C VAL A 147 1.87 -11.60 -7.85
N VAL A 148 0.79 -11.08 -7.27
CA VAL A 148 0.29 -9.73 -7.52
C VAL A 148 0.41 -8.95 -6.22
N LEU A 149 1.11 -7.84 -6.24
CA LEU A 149 1.19 -6.93 -5.10
C LEU A 149 0.14 -5.84 -5.26
N MET A 150 -0.57 -5.52 -4.20
CA MET A 150 -1.55 -4.44 -4.20
C MET A 150 -1.42 -3.64 -2.91
N GLY A 151 -1.44 -2.32 -3.03
CA GLY A 151 -1.37 -1.45 -1.86
C GLY A 151 -2.24 -0.22 -2.00
N HIS A 152 -2.71 0.30 -0.87
CA HIS A 152 -3.47 1.53 -0.79
C HIS A 152 -2.66 2.61 -0.08
N SER A 153 -2.58 3.84 -0.63
CA SER A 153 -1.93 4.99 0.00
C SER A 153 -0.48 4.65 0.41
N ALA A 154 -0.13 4.73 1.70
CA ALA A 154 1.18 4.29 2.22
C ALA A 154 1.53 2.85 1.81
N GLY A 155 0.55 1.93 1.75
CA GLY A 155 0.77 0.57 1.26
C GLY A 155 1.12 0.50 -0.23
N ALA A 156 0.61 1.43 -1.04
CA ALA A 156 0.98 1.53 -2.45
C ALA A 156 2.44 1.98 -2.62
N PHE A 157 2.90 2.93 -1.80
CA PHE A 157 4.32 3.25 -1.70
C PHE A 157 5.15 2.02 -1.34
N ASN A 158 4.70 1.26 -0.32
CA ASN A 158 5.45 0.09 0.16
C ASN A 158 5.66 -0.95 -0.94
N VAL A 159 4.62 -1.29 -1.72
CA VAL A 159 4.74 -2.29 -2.78
C VAL A 159 5.61 -1.82 -3.95
N MET A 160 5.61 -0.52 -4.27
CA MET A 160 6.50 0.03 -5.30
C MET A 160 7.95 0.11 -4.80
N SER A 161 8.17 0.55 -3.55
CA SER A 161 9.49 0.58 -2.94
C SER A 161 10.10 -0.81 -2.79
N LEU A 162 9.31 -1.84 -2.52
CA LEU A 162 9.79 -3.22 -2.49
C LEU A 162 10.46 -3.63 -3.81
N LEU A 163 9.89 -3.22 -4.95
CA LEU A 163 10.41 -3.59 -6.26
C LEU A 163 11.65 -2.78 -6.64
N TYR A 164 11.64 -1.49 -6.31
CA TYR A 164 12.61 -0.53 -6.83
C TYR A 164 13.68 -0.10 -5.84
N HIS A 165 13.34 0.09 -4.56
CA HIS A 165 14.32 0.49 -3.58
C HIS A 165 15.29 -0.67 -3.26
N PRO A 166 16.61 -0.43 -3.19
CA PRO A 166 17.58 -1.45 -2.81
C PRO A 166 17.23 -2.09 -1.47
N GLN A 167 17.12 -3.42 -1.43
CA GLN A 167 16.82 -4.18 -0.22
C GLN A 167 18.06 -4.90 0.31
N PRO A 168 18.25 -4.98 1.64
CA PRO A 168 19.38 -5.68 2.23
C PRO A 168 19.29 -7.21 2.10
N TYR A 169 18.14 -7.76 1.73
CA TYR A 169 17.93 -9.21 1.59
C TYR A 169 17.21 -9.57 0.29
N ALA A 170 17.48 -10.79 -0.15
CA ALA A 170 16.86 -11.32 -1.35
C ALA A 170 15.35 -11.53 -1.14
N LEU A 171 14.56 -11.12 -2.11
CA LEU A 171 13.15 -11.42 -2.21
C LEU A 171 12.97 -12.74 -2.98
N SER A 172 12.53 -13.80 -2.29
CA SER A 172 12.47 -15.16 -2.84
C SER A 172 11.52 -15.31 -4.03
N CYS A 173 10.49 -14.46 -4.13
CA CYS A 173 9.53 -14.49 -5.24
C CYS A 173 9.69 -13.32 -6.22
N LYS A 174 10.84 -12.64 -6.27
CA LYS A 174 11.03 -11.45 -7.12
C LYS A 174 10.64 -11.73 -8.58
N ASP A 175 11.12 -12.80 -9.15
CA ASP A 175 10.88 -13.17 -10.55
C ASP A 175 9.45 -13.71 -10.79
N HIS A 176 8.68 -13.91 -9.75
CA HIS A 176 7.28 -14.35 -9.80
C HIS A 176 6.28 -13.19 -9.68
N ILE A 177 6.72 -11.98 -9.40
CA ILE A 177 5.86 -10.81 -9.37
C ILE A 177 5.42 -10.49 -10.80
N ARG A 178 4.11 -10.53 -11.05
CA ARG A 178 3.52 -10.31 -12.38
C ARG A 178 2.93 -8.92 -12.53
N ALA A 179 2.37 -8.39 -11.45
CA ALA A 179 1.80 -7.05 -11.45
C ALA A 179 1.92 -6.39 -10.07
N ILE A 180 1.96 -5.07 -10.09
CA ILE A 180 1.81 -4.23 -8.90
C ILE A 180 0.65 -3.26 -9.15
N ILE A 181 -0.26 -3.17 -8.19
CA ILE A 181 -1.42 -2.31 -8.21
C ILE A 181 -1.30 -1.31 -7.07
N GLY A 182 -1.09 -0.07 -7.40
CA GLY A 182 -1.02 1.01 -6.42
C GLY A 182 -2.27 1.88 -6.46
N LEU A 183 -3.04 1.90 -5.36
CA LEU A 183 -4.23 2.74 -5.22
C LEU A 183 -3.87 4.00 -4.44
N ALA A 184 -4.08 5.16 -5.06
CA ALA A 184 -3.86 6.47 -4.44
C ALA A 184 -2.50 6.60 -3.74
N GLY A 185 -1.43 6.12 -4.38
CA GLY A 185 -0.10 6.01 -3.77
C GLY A 185 0.77 7.25 -3.95
N PRO A 186 1.51 7.63 -2.88
CA PRO A 186 2.50 8.70 -2.92
C PRO A 186 3.87 8.15 -3.34
N TYR A 187 4.27 8.32 -4.60
CA TYR A 187 5.51 7.74 -5.14
C TYR A 187 6.63 8.75 -5.33
N HIS A 188 6.28 10.05 -5.33
CA HIS A 188 7.18 11.16 -5.58
C HIS A 188 6.72 12.40 -4.82
N PHE A 189 7.24 12.62 -3.62
CA PHE A 189 6.92 13.79 -2.79
C PHE A 189 8.04 14.06 -1.78
N ASP A 190 8.13 15.29 -1.31
CA ASP A 190 8.99 15.66 -0.20
C ASP A 190 8.21 15.48 1.12
N TYR A 191 8.71 14.60 1.98
CA TYR A 191 8.10 14.31 3.28
C TYR A 191 8.60 15.23 4.40
N LYS A 192 9.57 16.09 4.11
CA LYS A 192 10.15 16.95 5.13
C LYS A 192 9.09 17.89 5.68
N ASP A 193 8.99 17.89 7.00
CA ASP A 193 7.99 18.69 7.73
C ASP A 193 6.53 18.43 7.32
N ASP A 194 6.22 17.32 6.63
CA ASP A 194 4.85 16.96 6.30
C ASP A 194 4.11 16.45 7.54
N PRO A 195 3.08 17.16 8.03
CA PRO A 195 2.39 16.82 9.26
C PRO A 195 1.67 15.46 9.24
N LEU A 196 1.48 14.88 8.05
CA LEU A 196 0.81 13.59 7.90
C LEU A 196 1.77 12.42 8.08
N CYS A 197 3.01 12.56 7.66
CA CYS A 197 3.95 11.44 7.54
C CYS A 197 5.39 11.76 7.96
N ALA A 198 5.67 12.94 8.52
CA ALA A 198 7.01 13.29 8.97
C ALA A 198 7.61 12.22 9.90
N ASP A 199 6.81 11.66 10.81
CA ASP A 199 7.23 10.62 11.76
C ASP A 199 7.55 9.26 11.10
N ALA A 200 7.23 9.08 9.82
CA ALA A 200 7.45 7.82 9.12
C ALA A 200 8.80 7.73 8.42
N PHE A 201 9.52 8.85 8.32
CA PHE A 201 10.78 8.96 7.60
C PHE A 201 11.83 9.67 8.43
N ASP A 202 13.10 9.33 8.20
CA ASP A 202 14.22 10.08 8.77
C ASP A 202 14.29 11.46 8.08
N GLN A 203 14.13 12.52 8.87
CA GLN A 203 14.07 13.90 8.37
C GLN A 203 15.44 14.44 7.89
N ASP A 204 16.52 13.76 8.23
CA ASP A 204 17.88 14.10 7.78
C ASP A 204 18.23 13.44 6.43
N VAL A 205 17.41 12.48 5.97
CA VAL A 205 17.58 11.80 4.67
C VAL A 205 16.81 12.55 3.58
N PRO A 206 17.44 12.91 2.45
CA PRO A 206 16.75 13.50 1.31
C PRO A 206 15.67 12.57 0.75
N TYR A 207 14.49 13.09 0.42
CA TYR A 207 13.41 12.26 -0.13
C TYR A 207 13.79 11.55 -1.45
N GLN A 208 14.76 12.08 -2.18
CA GLN A 208 15.31 11.45 -3.37
C GLN A 208 15.96 10.09 -3.09
N ASP A 209 16.47 9.90 -1.88
CA ASP A 209 17.09 8.64 -1.44
C ASP A 209 16.06 7.65 -0.89
N VAL A 210 14.77 8.02 -0.86
CA VAL A 210 13.68 7.25 -0.27
C VAL A 210 12.57 6.94 -1.29
N MET A 211 12.21 7.90 -2.13
CA MET A 211 11.05 7.74 -3.02
C MET A 211 11.30 6.74 -4.15
N PRO A 212 10.40 5.77 -4.40
CA PRO A 212 10.58 4.76 -5.45
C PRO A 212 10.74 5.34 -6.85
N TYR A 213 10.27 6.56 -7.07
CA TYR A 213 10.45 7.31 -8.32
C TYR A 213 11.91 7.36 -8.80
N TYR A 214 12.86 7.51 -7.87
CA TYR A 214 14.28 7.69 -8.19
C TYR A 214 15.04 6.38 -8.44
N PHE A 215 14.42 5.24 -8.14
CA PHE A 215 15.05 3.92 -8.23
C PHE A 215 14.45 3.05 -9.34
N VAL A 216 13.61 3.63 -10.21
CA VAL A 216 12.97 2.90 -11.29
C VAL A 216 14.01 2.32 -12.26
N GLU A 217 13.94 1.01 -12.45
CA GLU A 217 14.72 0.24 -13.40
C GLU A 217 13.80 -0.55 -14.34
N SER A 218 14.32 -0.96 -15.50
CA SER A 218 13.57 -1.80 -16.44
C SER A 218 13.28 -3.19 -15.87
N ASN A 219 12.03 -3.63 -15.98
CA ASN A 219 11.59 -4.96 -15.57
C ASN A 219 10.35 -5.42 -16.36
N SER A 220 9.89 -6.65 -16.15
CA SER A 220 8.72 -7.22 -16.83
C SER A 220 7.41 -7.12 -16.04
N VAL A 221 7.42 -6.49 -14.87
CA VAL A 221 6.24 -6.35 -14.01
C VAL A 221 5.28 -5.33 -14.60
N LYS A 222 3.98 -5.63 -14.57
CA LYS A 222 2.94 -4.68 -14.99
C LYS A 222 2.58 -3.76 -13.84
N HIS A 223 2.52 -2.45 -14.09
CA HIS A 223 2.18 -1.45 -13.10
C HIS A 223 0.81 -0.85 -13.40
N TYR A 224 -0.09 -0.91 -12.43
CA TYR A 224 -1.40 -0.28 -12.49
C TYR A 224 -1.51 0.77 -11.39
N LEU A 225 -1.65 2.03 -11.79
CA LEU A 225 -1.72 3.19 -10.89
C LEU A 225 -3.18 3.68 -10.85
N LEU A 226 -3.91 3.25 -9.84
CA LEU A 226 -5.30 3.65 -9.65
C LEU A 226 -5.35 4.98 -8.88
N VAL A 227 -6.00 5.96 -9.48
CA VAL A 227 -6.07 7.33 -8.98
C VAL A 227 -7.51 7.69 -8.65
N ALA A 228 -7.76 8.17 -7.45
CA ALA A 228 -9.05 8.73 -7.10
C ALA A 228 -9.21 10.12 -7.75
N GLU A 229 -10.29 10.32 -8.49
CA GLU A 229 -10.53 11.58 -9.23
C GLU A 229 -10.50 12.82 -8.33
N LYS A 230 -11.01 12.67 -7.09
CA LYS A 230 -11.15 13.76 -6.11
C LYS A 230 -10.18 13.59 -4.92
N ASP A 231 -9.02 12.97 -5.15
CA ASP A 231 -8.02 12.79 -4.11
C ASP A 231 -7.46 14.15 -3.67
N GLN A 232 -7.64 14.47 -2.39
CA GLN A 232 -7.14 15.72 -1.77
C GLN A 232 -5.96 15.48 -0.82
N ILE A 233 -5.57 14.21 -0.62
CA ILE A 233 -4.46 13.80 0.26
C ILE A 233 -3.22 13.54 -0.58
N VAL A 234 -3.34 12.66 -1.58
CA VAL A 234 -2.26 12.36 -2.51
C VAL A 234 -2.59 12.99 -3.87
N GLY A 235 -1.83 14.01 -4.23
CA GLY A 235 -2.03 14.70 -5.51
C GLY A 235 -1.88 13.73 -6.69
N THR A 236 -2.77 13.87 -7.67
CA THR A 236 -2.77 13.01 -8.88
C THR A 236 -1.46 13.07 -9.67
N ASN A 237 -0.65 14.11 -9.47
CA ASN A 237 0.68 14.23 -10.06
C ASN A 237 1.64 13.12 -9.62
N ASN A 238 1.50 12.59 -8.39
CA ASN A 238 2.29 11.44 -7.95
C ASN A 238 2.23 10.26 -8.93
N ALA A 239 1.03 9.86 -9.31
CA ALA A 239 0.83 8.78 -10.27
C ALA A 239 1.32 9.14 -11.68
N LYS A 240 1.12 10.39 -12.13
CA LYS A 240 1.56 10.86 -13.45
C LYS A 240 3.09 10.88 -13.58
N ASP A 241 3.76 11.42 -12.57
CA ASP A 241 5.22 11.48 -12.53
C ASP A 241 5.80 10.06 -12.50
N PHE A 242 5.20 9.18 -11.71
CA PHE A 242 5.65 7.81 -11.60
C PHE A 242 5.38 7.00 -12.88
N ASP A 243 4.23 7.14 -13.51
CA ASP A 243 3.92 6.57 -14.83
C ASP A 243 4.92 7.02 -15.90
N HIS A 244 5.24 8.32 -15.90
CA HIS A 244 6.21 8.88 -16.84
C HIS A 244 7.59 8.22 -16.68
N VAL A 245 8.10 8.10 -15.46
CA VAL A 245 9.43 7.50 -15.24
C VAL A 245 9.39 6.00 -15.50
N LEU A 246 8.32 5.26 -15.15
CA LEU A 246 8.16 3.87 -15.49
C LEU A 246 8.26 3.62 -17.00
N LYS A 247 7.51 4.38 -17.80
CA LYS A 247 7.53 4.31 -19.26
C LYS A 247 8.87 4.71 -19.87
N LYS A 248 9.54 5.72 -19.30
CA LYS A 248 10.89 6.14 -19.70
C LYS A 248 11.90 5.01 -19.61
N TYR A 249 11.77 4.14 -18.60
CA TYR A 249 12.62 2.94 -18.43
C TYR A 249 12.06 1.68 -19.12
N GLY A 250 11.05 1.83 -19.99
CA GLY A 250 10.48 0.75 -20.79
C GLY A 250 9.53 -0.19 -20.04
N ASN A 251 9.10 0.18 -18.84
CA ASN A 251 8.15 -0.62 -18.07
C ASN A 251 6.72 -0.45 -18.59
N HIS A 252 5.91 -1.51 -18.47
CA HIS A 252 4.47 -1.41 -18.67
C HIS A 252 3.85 -0.65 -17.50
N SER A 253 3.18 0.46 -17.79
CA SER A 253 2.47 1.27 -16.79
C SER A 253 1.16 1.82 -17.35
N GLU A 254 0.11 1.76 -16.54
CA GLU A 254 -1.23 2.24 -16.87
C GLU A 254 -1.81 3.04 -15.70
N ILE A 255 -2.29 4.25 -15.97
CA ILE A 255 -3.07 5.05 -15.02
C ILE A 255 -4.54 4.79 -15.23
N ILE A 256 -5.24 4.43 -14.17
CA ILE A 256 -6.69 4.21 -14.15
C ILE A 256 -7.32 5.21 -13.18
N VAL A 257 -8.09 6.14 -13.71
CA VAL A 257 -8.82 7.12 -12.88
C VAL A 257 -10.16 6.52 -12.46
N ILE A 258 -10.41 6.46 -11.16
CA ILE A 258 -11.67 6.01 -10.60
C ILE A 258 -12.57 7.24 -10.35
N PRO A 259 -13.63 7.41 -11.15
CA PRO A 259 -14.43 8.63 -11.12
C PRO A 259 -15.21 8.76 -9.80
N LYS A 260 -15.44 10.00 -9.38
CA LYS A 260 -16.24 10.38 -8.20
C LYS A 260 -15.71 9.87 -6.86
N THR A 261 -14.50 9.32 -6.80
CA THR A 261 -13.87 8.83 -5.56
C THR A 261 -12.87 9.81 -5.00
N GLY A 262 -12.75 9.86 -3.67
CA GLY A 262 -11.65 10.49 -2.92
C GLY A 262 -10.63 9.44 -2.46
N HIS A 263 -9.62 9.89 -1.71
CA HIS A 263 -8.48 9.08 -1.28
C HIS A 263 -8.86 7.74 -0.63
N VAL A 264 -9.90 7.74 0.17
CA VAL A 264 -10.37 6.57 0.91
C VAL A 264 -11.47 5.82 0.15
N SER A 265 -12.42 6.54 -0.45
CA SER A 265 -13.54 5.91 -1.14
C SER A 265 -13.15 5.21 -2.45
N VAL A 266 -11.91 5.36 -2.92
CA VAL A 266 -11.37 4.58 -4.05
C VAL A 266 -11.29 3.07 -3.74
N MET A 267 -11.39 2.71 -2.47
CA MET A 267 -11.38 1.32 -1.99
C MET A 267 -12.77 0.68 -1.91
N ALA A 268 -13.87 1.45 -2.09
CA ALA A 268 -15.24 0.99 -1.88
C ALA A 268 -15.96 0.53 -3.15
#